data_920db69cc5e4984481af892d51fabb09
#
_entry.id   920db69cc5e4984481af892d51fabb09
#
_cell.length_a   1.000
_cell.length_b   1.000
_cell.length_c   1.000
_cell.angle_alpha   90.00
_cell.angle_beta   90.00
_cell.angle_gamma   90.00
#
_symmetry.space_group_name_H-M   'P 1'
#
loop_
_entity.id
_entity.type
_entity.pdbx_description
1 polymer ?
#
loop_
_entity_poly.entity_id
_entity_poly.type
_entity_poly.pdbx_seq_one_letter_code
_entity_poly.pdbx_strand_id
1 'polypeptide(L)'
;VAAVAVRVENTIILYWQVYDLKKLDTISFYQILDLLRDTSVDIYRDRMSCFSAEAESRRSRYAEEEMSRNLHTIEATTEIVQLLDSDEQIELTMNRWLKILAQHIQVDSAEIFQLQADTDTMNVAVEWLAPGQISYFDKTSGIPVNSFLHTEKPLVVSTDSVGKTDSEEIEKIGMKAVMIFPILKQESGNMMLSLNHRRQAHVWSMSEIKFTSDAVKILQSILTRRIQKNSLAGSYAALEEILDNVGCAIYVTDQNTGRMLFANQILKNTFAKELMDHNFDALLQSSVRKDKNRAVSVVYHAEKETWYDLLCKEIAWVDGKKANLYSLYD
;
A
#
# COMPACT_ATOMS: atom_id res chain seq x y z
N VAL A 1 -45.14 -59.45 24.83
CA VAL A 1 -44.33 -58.35 24.40
C VAL A 1 -44.12 -58.45 22.90
N ALA A 2 -44.43 -57.42 22.14
CA ALA A 2 -44.11 -57.31 20.73
C ALA A 2 -43.21 -56.13 20.48
N ALA A 3 -42.30 -56.26 19.54
CA ALA A 3 -41.41 -55.17 19.12
C ALA A 3 -41.67 -54.85 17.64
N VAL A 4 -41.85 -53.60 17.34
CA VAL A 4 -42.08 -53.10 15.96
C VAL A 4 -40.98 -52.15 15.60
N ALA A 5 -40.27 -52.47 14.54
CA ALA A 5 -39.25 -51.60 13.97
C ALA A 5 -39.92 -50.55 13.07
N VAL A 6 -39.61 -49.29 13.33
CA VAL A 6 -39.97 -48.16 12.48
C VAL A 6 -38.81 -47.87 11.52
N ARG A 7 -39.08 -47.94 10.24
CA ARG A 7 -38.07 -47.73 9.17
C ARG A 7 -38.45 -46.54 8.32
N VAL A 8 -37.41 -45.75 7.97
CA VAL A 8 -37.49 -44.75 6.91
C VAL A 8 -36.48 -45.17 5.85
N GLU A 9 -36.95 -45.37 4.62
CA GLU A 9 -36.18 -46.00 3.55
C GLU A 9 -35.64 -47.37 4.00
N ASN A 10 -34.34 -47.57 4.07
CA ASN A 10 -33.70 -48.80 4.52
C ASN A 10 -33.13 -48.73 5.94
N THR A 11 -33.32 -47.62 6.66
CA THR A 11 -32.75 -47.41 7.98
C THR A 11 -33.79 -47.55 9.08
N ILE A 12 -33.51 -48.34 10.09
CA ILE A 12 -34.34 -48.44 11.29
C ILE A 12 -34.06 -47.22 12.17
N ILE A 13 -35.12 -46.42 12.43
CA ILE A 13 -35.01 -45.16 13.20
C ILE A 13 -35.36 -45.35 14.67
N LEU A 14 -36.26 -46.29 14.98
CA LEU A 14 -36.62 -46.63 16.34
C LEU A 14 -37.34 -48.00 16.43
N TYR A 15 -37.49 -48.49 17.65
CA TYR A 15 -38.32 -49.66 17.94
C TYR A 15 -39.38 -49.30 18.95
N TRP A 16 -40.64 -49.71 18.68
CA TRP A 16 -41.69 -49.70 19.66
C TRP A 16 -41.73 -51.05 20.35
N GLN A 17 -41.78 -51.05 21.68
CA GLN A 17 -42.03 -52.24 22.49
C GLN A 17 -43.41 -52.10 23.13
N VAL A 18 -44.28 -53.06 22.87
CA VAL A 18 -45.65 -53.08 23.39
C VAL A 18 -45.75 -54.21 24.42
N TYR A 19 -46.15 -53.88 25.62
CA TYR A 19 -46.29 -54.80 26.73
C TYR A 19 -47.82 -55.06 27.00
N ASP A 20 -48.14 -56.21 27.61
CA ASP A 20 -49.47 -56.57 28.10
C ASP A 20 -50.61 -56.61 27.07
N LEU A 21 -50.39 -57.35 26.03
CA LEU A 21 -51.32 -57.52 24.87
C LEU A 21 -52.57 -58.38 25.13
N LYS A 22 -52.81 -58.82 26.37
CA LYS A 22 -53.85 -59.84 26.68
C LYS A 22 -55.33 -59.44 26.44
N LYS A 23 -55.60 -58.17 26.13
CA LYS A 23 -56.93 -57.59 26.03
C LYS A 23 -57.31 -57.05 24.64
N LEU A 24 -56.38 -57.08 23.66
CA LEU A 24 -56.62 -56.55 22.34
C LEU A 24 -56.90 -57.69 21.35
N ASP A 25 -57.93 -57.53 20.50
CA ASP A 25 -58.09 -58.39 19.32
C ASP A 25 -56.98 -58.13 18.30
N THR A 26 -56.76 -59.10 17.44
CA THR A 26 -55.64 -59.06 16.48
C THR A 26 -55.75 -57.89 15.50
N ILE A 27 -56.99 -57.53 15.09
CA ILE A 27 -57.21 -56.43 14.12
C ILE A 27 -56.88 -55.06 14.77
N SER A 28 -57.44 -54.83 15.95
CA SER A 28 -57.14 -53.56 16.73
C SER A 28 -55.67 -53.42 17.08
N PHE A 29 -54.99 -54.55 17.36
CA PHE A 29 -53.54 -54.54 17.59
C PHE A 29 -52.74 -54.05 16.38
N TYR A 30 -53.00 -54.59 15.20
CA TYR A 30 -52.32 -54.17 13.97
C TYR A 30 -52.64 -52.73 13.58
N GLN A 31 -53.87 -52.26 13.78
CA GLN A 31 -54.25 -50.87 13.52
C GLN A 31 -53.47 -49.90 14.42
N ILE A 32 -53.29 -50.25 15.70
CA ILE A 32 -52.47 -49.42 16.64
C ILE A 32 -51.01 -49.43 16.21
N LEU A 33 -50.44 -50.56 15.82
CA LEU A 33 -49.07 -50.65 15.35
C LEU A 33 -48.81 -49.82 14.08
N ASP A 34 -49.73 -49.87 13.13
CA ASP A 34 -49.64 -49.06 11.92
C ASP A 34 -49.74 -47.57 12.22
N LEU A 35 -50.65 -47.16 13.10
CA LEU A 35 -50.73 -45.75 13.56
C LEU A 35 -49.44 -45.29 14.25
N LEU A 36 -48.90 -46.11 15.17
CA LEU A 36 -47.63 -45.77 15.83
C LEU A 36 -46.48 -45.66 14.86
N ARG A 37 -46.41 -46.58 13.88
CA ARG A 37 -45.39 -46.54 12.82
C ARG A 37 -45.49 -45.24 12.01
N ASP A 38 -46.68 -44.94 11.49
CA ASP A 38 -46.92 -43.80 10.61
C ASP A 38 -46.66 -42.46 11.37
N THR A 39 -47.19 -42.35 12.60
CA THR A 39 -46.89 -41.18 13.45
C THR A 39 -45.41 -41.03 13.74
N SER A 40 -44.69 -42.11 13.97
CA SER A 40 -43.24 -42.09 14.22
C SER A 40 -42.46 -41.65 12.97
N VAL A 41 -42.87 -42.10 11.79
CA VAL A 41 -42.27 -41.70 10.51
C VAL A 41 -42.51 -40.21 10.25
N ASP A 42 -43.69 -39.71 10.52
CA ASP A 42 -44.04 -38.29 10.33
C ASP A 42 -43.24 -37.40 11.30
N ILE A 43 -43.19 -37.76 12.57
CA ILE A 43 -42.36 -37.04 13.56
C ILE A 43 -40.87 -37.04 13.15
N TYR A 44 -40.36 -38.17 12.66
CA TYR A 44 -38.96 -38.24 12.20
C TYR A 44 -38.72 -37.33 11.00
N ARG A 45 -39.60 -37.34 9.99
CA ARG A 45 -39.52 -36.49 8.82
C ARG A 45 -39.55 -35.01 9.16
N ASP A 46 -40.46 -34.59 10.04
CA ASP A 46 -40.55 -33.21 10.50
C ASP A 46 -39.29 -32.78 11.22
N ARG A 47 -38.75 -33.60 12.12
CA ARG A 47 -37.50 -33.33 12.81
C ARG A 47 -36.32 -33.21 11.84
N MET A 48 -36.18 -34.12 10.90
CA MET A 48 -35.13 -34.09 9.89
C MET A 48 -35.23 -32.86 9.00
N SER A 49 -36.44 -32.47 8.61
CA SER A 49 -36.70 -31.24 7.86
C SER A 49 -36.26 -29.98 8.64
N CYS A 50 -36.63 -29.91 9.94
CA CYS A 50 -36.17 -28.80 10.80
C CYS A 50 -34.65 -28.74 10.90
N PHE A 51 -33.96 -29.87 11.14
CA PHE A 51 -32.51 -29.92 11.22
C PHE A 51 -31.84 -29.50 9.91
N SER A 52 -32.37 -29.94 8.78
CA SER A 52 -31.82 -29.54 7.47
C SER A 52 -31.98 -28.02 7.22
N ALA A 53 -33.14 -27.46 7.54
CA ALA A 53 -33.44 -26.04 7.40
C ALA A 53 -32.55 -25.18 8.33
N GLU A 54 -32.33 -25.62 9.57
CA GLU A 54 -31.41 -24.94 10.50
C GLU A 54 -29.95 -24.99 10.01
N ALA A 55 -29.51 -26.14 9.50
CA ALA A 55 -28.15 -26.28 8.96
C ALA A 55 -27.94 -25.40 7.72
N GLU A 56 -28.95 -25.32 6.84
CA GLU A 56 -28.92 -24.45 5.66
C GLU A 56 -28.92 -22.97 6.06
N SER A 57 -29.75 -22.57 7.00
CA SER A 57 -29.76 -21.21 7.55
C SER A 57 -28.45 -20.81 8.20
N ARG A 58 -27.78 -21.72 8.93
CA ARG A 58 -26.46 -21.47 9.48
C ARG A 58 -25.42 -21.28 8.37
N ARG A 59 -25.41 -22.15 7.36
CA ARG A 59 -24.50 -22.04 6.20
C ARG A 59 -24.70 -20.72 5.46
N SER A 60 -25.95 -20.31 5.23
CA SER A 60 -26.26 -19.04 4.59
C SER A 60 -25.71 -17.84 5.38
N ARG A 61 -25.94 -17.82 6.71
CA ARG A 61 -25.40 -16.77 7.57
C ARG A 61 -23.88 -16.70 7.56
N TYR A 62 -23.19 -17.85 7.64
CA TYR A 62 -21.73 -17.86 7.55
C TYR A 62 -21.23 -17.33 6.20
N ALA A 63 -21.89 -17.71 5.10
CA ALA A 63 -21.54 -17.23 3.77
C ALA A 63 -21.78 -15.71 3.63
N GLU A 64 -22.86 -15.18 4.18
CA GLU A 64 -23.15 -13.74 4.19
C GLU A 64 -22.14 -12.96 5.03
N GLU A 65 -21.76 -13.45 6.22
CA GLU A 65 -20.76 -12.82 7.07
C GLU A 65 -19.36 -12.85 6.42
N GLU A 66 -19.01 -13.94 5.75
CA GLU A 66 -17.75 -14.05 5.02
C GLU A 66 -17.73 -13.11 3.80
N MET A 67 -18.83 -13.05 3.06
CA MET A 67 -18.97 -12.14 1.93
C MET A 67 -18.88 -10.68 2.37
N SER A 68 -19.55 -10.31 3.47
CA SER A 68 -19.47 -8.96 4.03
C SER A 68 -18.04 -8.58 4.43
N ARG A 69 -17.32 -9.49 5.11
CA ARG A 69 -15.92 -9.28 5.47
C ARG A 69 -15.03 -9.11 4.23
N ASN A 70 -15.24 -9.91 3.20
CA ASN A 70 -14.49 -9.80 1.96
C ASN A 70 -14.76 -8.47 1.24
N LEU A 71 -16.02 -8.00 1.21
CA LEU A 71 -16.38 -6.70 0.64
C LEU A 71 -15.67 -5.55 1.37
N HIS A 72 -15.70 -5.51 2.70
CA HIS A 72 -14.99 -4.49 3.47
C HIS A 72 -13.47 -4.52 3.23
N THR A 73 -12.89 -5.70 3.05
CA THR A 73 -11.46 -5.83 2.71
C THR A 73 -11.17 -5.29 1.32
N ILE A 74 -12.02 -5.55 0.33
CA ILE A 74 -11.89 -5.04 -1.04
C ILE A 74 -12.04 -3.52 -1.05
N GLU A 75 -13.02 -2.97 -0.35
CA GLU A 75 -13.23 -1.52 -0.23
C GLU A 75 -12.00 -0.84 0.35
N ALA A 76 -11.50 -1.28 1.52
CA ALA A 76 -10.31 -0.73 2.14
C ALA A 76 -9.07 -0.85 1.24
N THR A 77 -8.89 -1.99 0.57
CA THR A 77 -7.78 -2.17 -0.38
C THR A 77 -7.90 -1.20 -1.56
N THR A 78 -9.10 -1.00 -2.09
CA THR A 78 -9.36 -0.08 -3.21
C THR A 78 -9.05 1.35 -2.82
N GLU A 79 -9.49 1.80 -1.64
CA GLU A 79 -9.16 3.13 -1.12
C GLU A 79 -7.65 3.33 -0.95
N ILE A 80 -6.94 2.32 -0.40
CA ILE A 80 -5.48 2.36 -0.27
C ILE A 80 -4.80 2.45 -1.63
N VAL A 81 -5.26 1.68 -2.63
CA VAL A 81 -4.69 1.69 -3.99
C VAL A 81 -4.92 3.04 -4.67
N GLN A 82 -6.06 3.70 -4.46
CA GLN A 82 -6.33 5.04 -5.00
C GLN A 82 -5.31 6.09 -4.53
N LEU A 83 -4.69 5.89 -3.36
CA LEU A 83 -3.62 6.78 -2.89
C LEU A 83 -2.34 6.72 -3.73
N LEU A 84 -2.14 5.66 -4.55
CA LEU A 84 -0.99 5.55 -5.47
C LEU A 84 -0.94 6.67 -6.51
N ASP A 85 -2.10 7.10 -6.98
CA ASP A 85 -2.24 8.12 -8.02
C ASP A 85 -2.52 9.52 -7.46
N SER A 86 -2.60 9.66 -6.13
CA SER A 86 -2.78 10.94 -5.47
C SER A 86 -1.52 11.81 -5.57
N ASP A 87 -1.65 13.04 -6.08
CA ASP A 87 -0.59 14.06 -6.06
C ASP A 87 -0.55 14.88 -4.76
N GLU A 88 -1.30 14.46 -3.73
CA GLU A 88 -1.33 15.13 -2.42
C GLU A 88 0.05 15.08 -1.74
N GLN A 89 0.25 15.97 -0.75
CA GLN A 89 1.46 15.94 0.08
C GLN A 89 1.60 14.57 0.77
N ILE A 90 2.84 14.09 0.87
CA ILE A 90 3.16 12.75 1.37
C ILE A 90 2.60 12.51 2.79
N GLU A 91 2.61 13.54 3.61
CA GLU A 91 2.12 13.53 4.98
C GLU A 91 0.60 13.30 5.04
N LEU A 92 -0.16 13.97 4.18
CA LEU A 92 -1.60 13.76 4.03
C LEU A 92 -1.92 12.36 3.51
N THR A 93 -1.14 11.87 2.55
CA THR A 93 -1.28 10.51 2.02
C THR A 93 -1.04 9.47 3.11
N MET A 94 0.02 9.61 3.92
CA MET A 94 0.31 8.71 5.03
C MET A 94 -0.78 8.75 6.11
N ASN A 95 -1.30 9.94 6.44
CA ASN A 95 -2.40 10.09 7.40
C ASN A 95 -3.67 9.37 6.92
N ARG A 96 -4.04 9.53 5.65
CA ARG A 96 -5.19 8.83 5.06
C ARG A 96 -5.00 7.32 5.04
N TRP A 97 -3.83 6.88 4.60
CA TRP A 97 -3.47 5.47 4.54
C TRP A 97 -3.56 4.83 5.94
N LEU A 98 -2.96 5.48 6.95
CA LEU A 98 -2.97 4.98 8.32
C LEU A 98 -4.38 4.90 8.89
N LYS A 99 -5.22 5.90 8.60
CA LYS A 99 -6.63 5.93 9.00
C LYS A 99 -7.42 4.75 8.42
N ILE A 100 -7.30 4.51 7.10
CA ILE A 100 -8.01 3.41 6.42
C ILE A 100 -7.59 2.07 7.03
N LEU A 101 -6.28 1.85 7.17
CA LEU A 101 -5.72 0.64 7.75
C LEU A 101 -6.21 0.41 9.19
N ALA A 102 -6.07 1.42 10.04
CA ALA A 102 -6.44 1.35 11.45
C ALA A 102 -7.94 1.10 11.65
N GLN A 103 -8.78 1.73 10.85
CA GLN A 103 -10.23 1.54 10.89
C GLN A 103 -10.64 0.14 10.39
N HIS A 104 -9.99 -0.37 9.36
CA HIS A 104 -10.27 -1.72 8.85
C HIS A 104 -9.87 -2.80 9.85
N ILE A 105 -8.70 -2.69 10.47
CA ILE A 105 -8.21 -3.64 11.49
C ILE A 105 -8.89 -3.41 12.85
N GLN A 106 -9.54 -2.26 13.05
CA GLN A 106 -10.24 -1.87 14.29
C GLN A 106 -9.32 -1.78 15.51
N VAL A 107 -8.10 -1.25 15.33
CA VAL A 107 -7.14 -1.04 16.40
C VAL A 107 -7.50 0.16 17.29
N ASP A 108 -6.93 0.23 18.48
CA ASP A 108 -7.09 1.38 19.40
C ASP A 108 -6.19 2.57 18.99
N SER A 109 -5.00 2.28 18.48
CA SER A 109 -4.09 3.29 17.91
C SER A 109 -3.21 2.70 16.81
N ALA A 110 -2.74 3.58 15.94
CA ALA A 110 -1.80 3.24 14.88
C ALA A 110 -0.79 4.37 14.70
N GLU A 111 0.49 4.05 14.62
CA GLU A 111 1.57 5.02 14.49
C GLU A 111 2.54 4.62 13.38
N ILE A 112 3.06 5.64 12.68
CA ILE A 112 4.22 5.51 11.82
C ILE A 112 5.38 6.21 12.54
N PHE A 113 6.38 5.42 12.92
CA PHE A 113 7.60 5.91 13.53
C PHE A 113 8.69 6.11 12.50
N GLN A 114 9.48 7.16 12.68
CA GLN A 114 10.71 7.38 11.95
C GLN A 114 11.89 7.28 12.92
N LEU A 115 12.75 6.29 12.71
CA LEU A 115 13.99 6.13 13.46
C LEU A 115 15.03 7.06 12.89
N GLN A 116 15.73 7.79 13.75
CA GLN A 116 16.86 8.65 13.34
C GLN A 116 18.14 7.82 13.28
N ALA A 117 18.92 7.98 12.20
CA ALA A 117 20.11 7.17 11.97
C ALA A 117 21.22 7.42 13.00
N ASP A 118 21.31 8.63 13.55
CA ASP A 118 22.40 9.08 14.42
C ASP A 118 22.06 9.01 15.92
N THR A 119 20.83 8.68 16.27
CA THR A 119 20.37 8.62 17.66
C THR A 119 19.50 7.37 17.85
N ASP A 120 19.67 6.68 19.01
CA ASP A 120 18.76 5.60 19.39
C ASP A 120 17.38 6.13 19.79
N THR A 121 16.85 7.07 18.99
CA THR A 121 15.54 7.68 19.20
C THR A 121 14.68 7.57 17.96
N MET A 122 13.36 7.54 18.16
CA MET A 122 12.36 7.58 17.12
C MET A 122 11.41 8.75 17.34
N ASN A 123 10.88 9.27 16.25
CA ASN A 123 9.81 10.27 16.25
C ASN A 123 8.54 9.67 15.67
N VAL A 124 7.38 10.13 16.19
CA VAL A 124 6.09 9.81 15.59
C VAL A 124 5.89 10.71 14.37
N ALA A 125 5.98 10.13 13.17
CA ALA A 125 5.72 10.86 11.93
C ALA A 125 4.22 11.06 11.71
N VAL A 126 3.42 10.02 11.94
CA VAL A 126 1.96 10.03 11.79
C VAL A 126 1.35 9.20 12.91
N GLU A 127 0.22 9.67 13.47
CA GLU A 127 -0.53 8.96 14.51
C GLU A 127 -2.02 9.01 14.20
N TRP A 128 -2.68 7.88 14.31
CA TRP A 128 -4.13 7.75 14.32
C TRP A 128 -4.60 7.14 15.63
N LEU A 129 -5.66 7.70 16.19
CA LEU A 129 -6.26 7.26 17.46
C LEU A 129 -7.74 6.97 17.26
N ALA A 130 -8.21 5.86 17.81
CA ALA A 130 -9.63 5.57 17.89
C ALA A 130 -10.36 6.58 18.78
N PRO A 131 -11.67 6.82 18.58
CA PRO A 131 -12.43 7.73 19.42
C PRO A 131 -12.29 7.43 20.91
N GLY A 132 -11.95 8.46 21.70
CA GLY A 132 -11.74 8.35 23.14
C GLY A 132 -10.36 7.84 23.57
N GLN A 133 -9.44 7.61 22.64
CA GLN A 133 -8.02 7.38 22.93
C GLN A 133 -7.25 8.69 23.02
N ILE A 134 -6.19 8.68 23.81
CA ILE A 134 -5.24 9.80 23.93
C ILE A 134 -3.87 9.34 23.41
N SER A 135 -3.08 10.28 22.87
CA SER A 135 -1.71 9.99 22.47
C SER A 135 -0.90 9.54 23.69
N TYR A 136 -0.14 8.48 23.52
CA TYR A 136 0.78 7.98 24.54
C TYR A 136 2.19 8.55 24.35
N PHE A 137 2.50 9.01 23.15
CA PHE A 137 3.83 9.46 22.78
C PHE A 137 3.93 10.98 22.86
N ASP A 138 4.97 11.46 23.55
CA ASP A 138 5.34 12.88 23.49
C ASP A 138 6.00 13.16 22.13
N LYS A 139 5.34 13.99 21.34
CA LYS A 139 5.83 14.37 20.00
C LYS A 139 7.02 15.31 20.02
N THR A 140 7.37 15.86 21.19
CA THR A 140 8.42 16.88 21.35
C THR A 140 9.74 16.30 21.81
N SER A 141 9.75 15.17 22.47
CA SER A 141 10.98 14.48 22.90
C SER A 141 11.12 13.17 22.13
N GLY A 142 12.30 12.92 21.56
CA GLY A 142 12.61 11.64 20.90
C GLY A 142 12.30 10.45 21.84
N ILE A 143 11.60 9.45 21.34
CA ILE A 143 11.23 8.26 22.09
C ILE A 143 12.43 7.29 22.02
N PRO A 144 12.94 6.78 23.17
CA PRO A 144 14.00 5.77 23.15
C PRO A 144 13.54 4.54 22.36
N VAL A 145 14.39 4.04 21.47
CA VAL A 145 14.09 2.85 20.70
C VAL A 145 14.26 1.61 21.56
N ASN A 146 13.18 0.90 21.81
CA ASN A 146 13.22 -0.38 22.45
C ASN A 146 13.67 -1.48 21.47
N SER A 147 14.27 -2.55 21.99
CA SER A 147 14.83 -3.64 21.18
C SER A 147 13.85 -4.28 20.19
N PHE A 148 12.55 -4.33 20.54
CA PHE A 148 11.52 -4.89 19.68
C PHE A 148 11.14 -4.00 18.47
N LEU A 149 11.48 -2.71 18.48
CA LEU A 149 11.24 -1.78 17.37
C LEU A 149 12.36 -1.84 16.31
N HIS A 150 13.49 -2.49 16.59
CA HIS A 150 14.57 -2.72 15.63
C HIS A 150 14.37 -3.94 14.73
N THR A 151 13.13 -4.38 14.53
CA THR A 151 12.87 -5.59 13.75
C THR A 151 12.99 -5.33 12.25
N GLU A 152 13.74 -6.20 11.57
CA GLU A 152 13.78 -6.23 10.08
C GLU A 152 12.61 -7.01 9.47
N LYS A 153 11.87 -7.73 10.29
CA LYS A 153 10.73 -8.57 9.90
C LYS A 153 9.48 -8.13 10.66
N PRO A 154 8.30 -8.42 10.12
CA PRO A 154 7.06 -8.18 10.87
C PRO A 154 7.11 -8.88 12.24
N LEU A 155 6.76 -8.14 13.29
CA LEU A 155 6.63 -8.62 14.65
C LEU A 155 5.15 -8.56 15.07
N VAL A 156 4.64 -9.66 15.60
CA VAL A 156 3.26 -9.78 16.06
C VAL A 156 3.28 -10.33 17.48
N VAL A 157 2.84 -9.51 18.44
CA VAL A 157 2.86 -9.85 19.88
C VAL A 157 1.50 -9.58 20.50
N SER A 158 1.10 -10.46 21.43
CA SER A 158 -0.05 -10.27 22.30
C SER A 158 0.32 -10.70 23.72
N THR A 159 -0.24 -10.04 24.74
CA THR A 159 -0.02 -10.40 26.14
C THR A 159 -0.47 -11.83 26.46
N ASP A 160 -1.39 -12.38 25.68
CA ASP A 160 -1.86 -13.78 25.83
C ASP A 160 -1.00 -14.79 25.05
N SER A 161 -0.02 -14.34 24.26
CA SER A 161 0.86 -15.23 23.50
C SER A 161 2.11 -15.63 24.32
N VAL A 162 2.57 -16.85 24.07
CA VAL A 162 3.60 -17.55 24.87
C VAL A 162 5.02 -17.04 24.52
N GLY A 163 5.35 -15.82 24.96
CA GLY A 163 6.71 -15.30 24.88
C GLY A 163 6.90 -14.26 25.98
N LYS A 164 7.44 -14.65 27.13
CA LYS A 164 7.45 -13.79 28.33
C LYS A 164 8.18 -12.46 28.14
N THR A 165 9.22 -12.38 27.33
CA THR A 165 10.05 -11.16 27.21
C THR A 165 9.35 -10.07 26.42
N ASP A 166 8.80 -10.39 25.26
CA ASP A 166 8.17 -9.39 24.37
C ASP A 166 6.83 -8.91 24.94
N SER A 167 6.08 -9.81 25.60
CA SER A 167 4.81 -9.45 26.26
C SER A 167 5.01 -8.50 27.45
N GLU A 168 6.07 -8.65 28.23
CA GLU A 168 6.41 -7.75 29.34
C GLU A 168 6.82 -6.36 28.84
N GLU A 169 7.52 -6.27 27.70
CA GLU A 169 7.93 -4.99 27.12
C GLU A 169 6.73 -4.20 26.57
N ILE A 170 5.80 -4.85 25.86
CA ILE A 170 4.61 -4.16 25.37
C ILE A 170 3.66 -3.74 26.51
N GLU A 171 3.59 -4.50 27.58
CA GLU A 171 2.76 -4.17 28.73
C GLU A 171 3.31 -2.95 29.49
N LYS A 172 4.64 -2.79 29.59
CA LYS A 172 5.29 -1.61 30.19
C LYS A 172 4.92 -0.30 29.48
N ILE A 173 4.66 -0.35 28.18
CA ILE A 173 4.22 0.80 27.39
C ILE A 173 2.69 0.88 27.23
N GLY A 174 1.94 0.13 28.07
CA GLY A 174 0.48 0.19 28.15
C GLY A 174 -0.24 -0.45 26.97
N MET A 175 0.40 -1.36 26.24
CA MET A 175 -0.18 -2.07 25.10
C MET A 175 -0.50 -3.51 25.48
N LYS A 176 -1.60 -4.06 24.93
CA LYS A 176 -2.05 -5.44 25.15
C LYS A 176 -1.79 -6.34 23.95
N ALA A 177 -1.80 -5.79 22.75
CA ALA A 177 -1.38 -6.46 21.54
C ALA A 177 -0.79 -5.45 20.57
N VAL A 178 0.28 -5.84 19.89
CA VAL A 178 1.03 -4.99 18.97
C VAL A 178 1.36 -5.77 17.69
N MET A 179 1.23 -5.10 16.56
CA MET A 179 1.70 -5.61 15.27
C MET A 179 2.59 -4.55 14.62
N ILE A 180 3.86 -4.87 14.38
CA ILE A 180 4.88 -3.96 13.86
C ILE A 180 5.34 -4.43 12.49
N PHE A 181 5.41 -3.50 11.53
CA PHE A 181 5.90 -3.75 10.19
C PHE A 181 6.94 -2.72 9.79
N PRO A 182 8.08 -3.12 9.22
CA PRO A 182 9.02 -2.20 8.58
C PRO A 182 8.40 -1.65 7.29
N ILE A 183 8.41 -0.31 7.13
CA ILE A 183 7.90 0.36 5.91
C ILE A 183 9.05 0.65 4.96
N LEU A 184 10.08 1.36 5.43
CA LEU A 184 11.24 1.74 4.61
C LEU A 184 12.51 1.61 5.42
N LYS A 185 13.58 1.17 4.73
CA LYS A 185 14.95 1.18 5.24
C LYS A 185 15.76 2.14 4.38
N GLN A 186 16.22 3.25 4.96
CA GLN A 186 17.01 4.26 4.28
C GLN A 186 18.24 4.60 5.11
N GLU A 187 19.27 5.15 4.47
CA GLU A 187 20.46 5.67 5.17
C GLU A 187 20.10 6.79 6.16
N SER A 188 19.07 7.58 5.85
CA SER A 188 18.58 8.68 6.70
C SER A 188 17.67 8.25 7.86
N GLY A 189 17.35 6.95 7.98
CA GLY A 189 16.50 6.39 9.02
C GLY A 189 15.48 5.39 8.51
N ASN A 190 14.99 4.55 9.40
CA ASN A 190 14.01 3.53 9.10
C ASN A 190 12.60 4.02 9.47
N MET A 191 11.61 3.64 8.69
CA MET A 191 10.20 3.88 9.01
C MET A 191 9.53 2.57 9.40
N MET A 192 8.75 2.62 10.50
CA MET A 192 8.05 1.47 11.07
C MET A 192 6.58 1.82 11.27
N LEU A 193 5.69 0.88 10.95
CA LEU A 193 4.28 0.91 11.32
C LEU A 193 4.10 0.16 12.63
N SER A 194 3.30 0.71 13.55
CA SER A 194 2.79 0.02 14.73
C SER A 194 1.26 0.08 14.74
N LEU A 195 0.62 -1.05 14.96
CA LEU A 195 -0.83 -1.18 15.17
C LEU A 195 -1.06 -1.76 16.55
N ASN A 196 -1.90 -1.10 17.38
CA ASN A 196 -1.94 -1.39 18.79
C ASN A 196 -3.36 -1.57 19.33
N HIS A 197 -3.56 -2.62 20.13
CA HIS A 197 -4.68 -2.76 21.04
C HIS A 197 -4.22 -2.44 22.47
N ARG A 198 -4.94 -1.52 23.13
CA ARG A 198 -4.61 -1.03 24.47
C ARG A 198 -5.61 -1.48 25.52
N ARG A 199 -6.87 -1.63 25.15
CA ARG A 199 -7.97 -1.94 26.07
C ARG A 199 -8.03 -3.41 26.43
N GLN A 200 -7.82 -4.28 25.45
CA GLN A 200 -7.92 -5.74 25.61
C GLN A 200 -6.84 -6.46 24.80
N ALA A 201 -6.47 -7.64 25.27
CA ALA A 201 -5.62 -8.52 24.50
C ALA A 201 -6.33 -8.91 23.18
N HIS A 202 -5.58 -9.02 22.11
CA HIS A 202 -6.07 -9.39 20.79
C HIS A 202 -5.16 -10.45 20.16
N VAL A 203 -5.76 -11.50 19.62
CA VAL A 203 -5.04 -12.51 18.86
C VAL A 203 -5.16 -12.17 17.37
N TRP A 204 -4.06 -11.74 16.81
CA TRP A 204 -4.00 -11.34 15.41
C TRP A 204 -4.30 -12.50 14.47
N SER A 205 -5.32 -12.37 13.64
CA SER A 205 -5.67 -13.35 12.63
C SER A 205 -4.72 -13.28 11.42
N MET A 206 -4.61 -14.39 10.70
CA MET A 206 -3.82 -14.42 9.46
C MET A 206 -4.34 -13.45 8.40
N SER A 207 -5.64 -13.16 8.38
CA SER A 207 -6.24 -12.18 7.48
C SER A 207 -5.82 -10.75 7.81
N GLU A 208 -5.78 -10.36 9.09
CA GLU A 208 -5.30 -9.04 9.53
C GLU A 208 -3.81 -8.85 9.22
N ILE A 209 -2.98 -9.86 9.52
CA ILE A 209 -1.55 -9.84 9.22
C ILE A 209 -1.31 -9.70 7.71
N LYS A 210 -2.03 -10.48 6.90
CA LYS A 210 -1.91 -10.43 5.44
C LYS A 210 -2.36 -9.09 4.88
N PHE A 211 -3.53 -8.59 5.29
CA PHE A 211 -4.04 -7.29 4.86
C PHE A 211 -3.04 -6.17 5.19
N THR A 212 -2.54 -6.13 6.43
CA THR A 212 -1.54 -5.15 6.85
C THR A 212 -0.26 -5.26 6.02
N SER A 213 0.24 -6.48 5.79
CA SER A 213 1.43 -6.71 4.95
C SER A 213 1.24 -6.17 3.53
N ASP A 214 0.09 -6.42 2.92
CA ASP A 214 -0.20 -5.96 1.56
C ASP A 214 -0.40 -4.43 1.52
N ALA A 215 -1.07 -3.84 2.51
CA ALA A 215 -1.19 -2.40 2.67
C ALA A 215 0.18 -1.70 2.83
N VAL A 216 1.09 -2.29 3.62
CA VAL A 216 2.47 -1.78 3.78
C VAL A 216 3.24 -1.81 2.47
N LYS A 217 3.14 -2.88 1.67
CA LYS A 217 3.77 -2.93 0.34
C LYS A 217 3.28 -1.84 -0.60
N ILE A 218 1.97 -1.53 -0.55
CA ILE A 218 1.40 -0.42 -1.33
C ILE A 218 2.00 0.90 -0.85
N LEU A 219 2.06 1.16 0.45
CA LEU A 219 2.68 2.37 0.98
C LEU A 219 4.16 2.47 0.60
N GLN A 220 4.93 1.37 0.68
CA GLN A 220 6.32 1.32 0.21
C GLN A 220 6.45 1.75 -1.25
N SER A 221 5.55 1.28 -2.12
CA SER A 221 5.52 1.66 -3.53
C SER A 221 5.24 3.15 -3.73
N ILE A 222 4.29 3.71 -2.97
CA ILE A 222 3.96 5.15 -2.99
C ILE A 222 5.20 5.98 -2.60
N LEU A 223 5.80 5.64 -1.47
CA LEU A 223 6.96 6.36 -0.92
C LEU A 223 8.15 6.28 -1.87
N THR A 224 8.48 5.10 -2.35
CA THR A 224 9.61 4.88 -3.28
C THR A 224 9.43 5.67 -4.57
N ARG A 225 8.25 5.63 -5.18
CA ARG A 225 7.94 6.39 -6.40
C ARG A 225 8.10 7.89 -6.18
N ARG A 226 7.64 8.42 -5.04
CA ARG A 226 7.75 9.86 -4.73
C ARG A 226 9.19 10.28 -4.45
N ILE A 227 9.95 9.47 -3.73
CA ILE A 227 11.38 9.72 -3.48
C ILE A 227 12.14 9.77 -4.80
N GLN A 228 11.89 8.81 -5.70
CA GLN A 228 12.51 8.77 -7.03
C GLN A 228 12.12 10.00 -7.86
N LYS A 229 10.84 10.38 -7.89
CA LYS A 229 10.35 11.58 -8.60
C LYS A 229 11.02 12.85 -8.08
N ASN A 230 11.12 13.01 -6.76
CA ASN A 230 11.75 14.18 -6.13
C ASN A 230 13.27 14.19 -6.35
N SER A 231 13.94 13.06 -6.24
CA SER A 231 15.38 12.93 -6.53
C SER A 231 15.70 13.26 -7.98
N LEU A 232 14.88 12.79 -8.91
CA LEU A 232 15.02 13.11 -10.34
C LEU A 232 14.82 14.61 -10.58
N ALA A 233 13.75 15.20 -10.04
CA ALA A 233 13.49 16.64 -10.15
C ALA A 233 14.62 17.47 -9.55
N GLY A 234 15.13 17.10 -8.37
CA GLY A 234 16.27 17.74 -7.74
C GLY A 234 17.56 17.63 -8.56
N SER A 235 17.80 16.47 -9.17
CA SER A 235 18.96 16.28 -10.07
C SER A 235 18.86 17.14 -11.34
N TYR A 236 17.66 17.26 -11.91
CA TYR A 236 17.44 18.16 -13.05
C TYR A 236 17.66 19.63 -12.68
N ALA A 237 17.12 20.09 -11.56
CA ALA A 237 17.31 21.45 -11.09
C ALA A 237 18.78 21.77 -10.85
N ALA A 238 19.51 20.85 -10.21
CA ALA A 238 20.95 21.01 -9.99
C ALA A 238 21.76 21.05 -11.30
N LEU A 239 21.40 20.20 -12.28
CA LEU A 239 22.03 20.23 -13.61
C LEU A 239 21.73 21.54 -14.34
N GLU A 240 20.50 22.03 -14.30
CA GLU A 240 20.11 23.32 -14.89
C GLU A 240 20.89 24.47 -14.26
N GLU A 241 20.98 24.50 -12.93
CA GLU A 241 21.78 25.49 -12.20
C GLU A 241 23.26 25.44 -12.58
N ILE A 242 23.85 24.25 -12.71
CA ILE A 242 25.24 24.09 -13.14
C ILE A 242 25.39 24.64 -14.57
N LEU A 243 24.51 24.28 -15.51
CA LEU A 243 24.56 24.72 -16.89
C LEU A 243 24.36 26.24 -17.02
N ASP A 244 23.58 26.85 -16.15
CA ASP A 244 23.39 28.31 -16.12
C ASP A 244 24.61 29.07 -15.56
N ASN A 245 25.47 28.41 -14.77
CA ASN A 245 26.67 28.99 -14.17
C ASN A 245 27.97 28.68 -14.92
N VAL A 246 27.97 27.87 -15.99
CA VAL A 246 29.19 27.50 -16.75
C VAL A 246 29.79 28.66 -17.53
N GLY A 247 29.08 29.77 -17.71
CA GLY A 247 29.62 30.97 -18.39
C GLY A 247 29.59 30.90 -19.92
N CYS A 248 28.93 29.87 -20.53
CA CYS A 248 28.74 29.78 -21.98
C CYS A 248 27.26 29.53 -22.33
N ALA A 249 26.87 29.96 -23.53
CA ALA A 249 25.55 29.70 -24.03
C ALA A 249 25.45 28.24 -24.52
N ILE A 250 24.50 27.46 -23.95
CA ILE A 250 24.32 26.03 -24.25
C ILE A 250 22.92 25.78 -24.77
N TYR A 251 22.81 24.99 -25.85
CA TYR A 251 21.56 24.46 -26.33
C TYR A 251 21.71 23.04 -26.89
N VAL A 252 20.59 22.32 -26.88
CA VAL A 252 20.51 20.94 -27.40
C VAL A 252 19.41 20.87 -28.45
N THR A 253 19.69 20.21 -29.56
CA THR A 253 18.68 19.94 -30.60
C THR A 253 18.54 18.46 -30.87
N ASP A 254 17.34 18.04 -31.25
CA ASP A 254 17.09 16.71 -31.79
C ASP A 254 17.84 16.54 -33.13
N GLN A 255 18.60 15.48 -33.26
CA GLN A 255 19.44 15.27 -34.46
C GLN A 255 18.63 15.11 -35.74
N ASN A 256 17.42 14.54 -35.68
CA ASN A 256 16.60 14.22 -36.84
C ASN A 256 15.70 15.40 -37.27
N THR A 257 15.14 16.11 -36.28
CA THR A 257 14.15 17.17 -36.54
C THR A 257 14.74 18.58 -36.46
N GLY A 258 15.94 18.73 -35.88
CA GLY A 258 16.55 20.04 -35.60
C GLY A 258 15.85 20.82 -34.50
N ARG A 259 14.77 20.30 -33.90
CA ARG A 259 14.01 20.98 -32.87
C ARG A 259 14.86 21.19 -31.61
N MET A 260 14.84 22.41 -31.06
CA MET A 260 15.49 22.72 -29.80
C MET A 260 14.80 21.96 -28.64
N LEU A 261 15.59 21.18 -27.90
CA LEU A 261 15.16 20.37 -26.76
C LEU A 261 15.47 21.05 -25.44
N PHE A 262 16.57 21.81 -25.37
CA PHE A 262 17.04 22.51 -24.18
C PHE A 262 17.81 23.79 -24.59
N ALA A 263 17.74 24.81 -23.73
CA ALA A 263 18.56 26.02 -23.80
C ALA A 263 18.78 26.53 -22.37
N ASN A 264 20.05 26.81 -22.00
CA ASN A 264 20.36 27.40 -20.70
C ASN A 264 19.99 28.89 -20.66
N GLN A 265 20.01 29.47 -19.46
CA GLN A 265 19.61 30.88 -19.27
C GLN A 265 20.54 31.84 -19.96
N ILE A 266 21.83 31.52 -20.08
CA ILE A 266 22.82 32.36 -20.78
C ILE A 266 22.46 32.45 -22.26
N LEU A 267 22.08 31.33 -22.93
CA LEU A 267 21.61 31.37 -24.32
C LEU A 267 20.35 32.25 -24.45
N LYS A 268 19.36 32.02 -23.59
CA LYS A 268 18.10 32.76 -23.61
C LYS A 268 18.31 34.27 -23.42
N ASN A 269 19.25 34.66 -22.57
CA ASN A 269 19.59 36.09 -22.33
C ASN A 269 20.41 36.67 -23.47
N THR A 270 21.34 35.89 -24.03
CA THR A 270 22.27 36.37 -25.07
C THR A 270 21.59 36.51 -26.42
N PHE A 271 20.68 35.56 -26.76
CA PHE A 271 20.01 35.47 -28.05
C PHE A 271 18.49 35.57 -27.92
N ALA A 272 18.00 36.36 -26.97
CA ALA A 272 16.56 36.49 -26.68
C ALA A 272 15.72 36.86 -27.90
N LYS A 273 16.21 37.79 -28.71
CA LYS A 273 15.51 38.32 -29.86
C LYS A 273 15.43 37.30 -30.99
N GLU A 274 16.53 36.65 -31.30
CA GLU A 274 16.65 35.62 -32.32
C GLU A 274 15.81 34.38 -31.98
N LEU A 275 15.71 34.04 -30.72
CA LEU A 275 14.86 32.95 -30.25
C LEU A 275 13.37 33.31 -30.36
N MET A 276 12.97 34.57 -30.05
CA MET A 276 11.59 35.05 -30.20
C MET A 276 11.16 35.12 -31.65
N ASP A 277 12.04 35.59 -32.55
CA ASP A 277 11.78 35.74 -33.96
C ASP A 277 11.93 34.44 -34.77
N HIS A 278 12.21 33.31 -34.10
CA HIS A 278 12.53 32.01 -34.74
C HIS A 278 13.68 32.06 -35.75
N ASN A 279 14.56 33.02 -35.65
CA ASN A 279 15.69 33.26 -36.58
C ASN A 279 17.02 32.71 -36.10
N PHE A 280 17.03 32.02 -34.96
CA PHE A 280 18.26 31.51 -34.34
C PHE A 280 18.99 30.51 -35.27
N ASP A 281 18.27 29.58 -35.92
CA ASP A 281 18.85 28.64 -36.85
C ASP A 281 19.39 29.35 -38.09
N ALA A 282 18.73 30.38 -38.57
CA ALA A 282 19.18 31.19 -39.72
C ALA A 282 20.47 31.98 -39.36
N LEU A 283 20.57 32.50 -38.12
CA LEU A 283 21.78 33.15 -37.62
C LEU A 283 22.96 32.18 -37.65
N LEU A 284 22.77 30.97 -37.13
CA LEU A 284 23.81 29.94 -37.13
C LEU A 284 24.24 29.55 -38.55
N GLN A 285 23.31 29.37 -39.48
CA GLN A 285 23.61 28.97 -40.88
C GLN A 285 24.30 30.09 -41.67
N SER A 286 23.93 31.34 -41.47
CA SER A 286 24.48 32.48 -42.17
C SER A 286 25.85 32.94 -41.65
N SER A 287 26.16 32.69 -40.39
CA SER A 287 27.31 33.25 -39.68
C SER A 287 28.43 32.24 -39.43
N VAL A 288 28.21 30.93 -39.70
CA VAL A 288 29.22 29.89 -39.44
C VAL A 288 30.33 29.92 -40.46
N ARG A 289 31.51 30.34 -40.06
CA ARG A 289 32.74 30.15 -40.85
C ARG A 289 33.52 28.96 -40.26
N LYS A 290 33.73 27.94 -41.10
CA LYS A 290 34.62 26.82 -40.78
C LYS A 290 36.08 27.35 -40.85
N ASP A 291 36.74 27.50 -39.74
CA ASP A 291 38.19 27.72 -39.74
C ASP A 291 38.88 26.41 -40.14
N LYS A 292 39.62 26.46 -41.27
CA LYS A 292 40.32 25.28 -41.85
C LYS A 292 41.40 24.71 -40.90
N ASN A 293 41.81 25.45 -39.86
CA ASN A 293 42.84 25.06 -38.90
C ASN A 293 42.34 24.69 -37.53
N ARG A 294 41.04 24.84 -37.22
CA ARG A 294 40.43 24.50 -35.91
C ARG A 294 39.19 23.62 -36.12
N ALA A 295 38.99 22.63 -35.25
CA ALA A 295 37.77 21.79 -35.20
C ALA A 295 36.55 22.56 -34.65
N VAL A 296 36.61 23.88 -34.60
CA VAL A 296 35.63 24.80 -33.99
C VAL A 296 35.02 25.64 -35.11
N SER A 297 33.72 25.75 -35.15
CA SER A 297 33.01 26.69 -36.03
C SER A 297 32.85 28.03 -35.28
N VAL A 298 32.88 29.13 -35.96
CA VAL A 298 32.79 30.49 -35.37
C VAL A 298 31.49 31.13 -35.88
N VAL A 299 30.74 31.74 -34.95
CA VAL A 299 29.48 32.43 -35.23
C VAL A 299 29.61 33.90 -34.89
N TYR A 300 29.24 34.80 -35.84
CA TYR A 300 29.24 36.25 -35.61
C TYR A 300 27.85 36.73 -35.26
N HIS A 301 27.71 37.41 -34.13
CA HIS A 301 26.45 38.06 -33.73
C HIS A 301 26.50 39.54 -34.10
N ALA A 302 25.77 39.94 -35.15
CA ALA A 302 25.86 41.25 -35.73
C ALA A 302 25.39 42.40 -34.81
N GLU A 303 24.36 42.20 -34.02
CA GLU A 303 23.87 43.23 -33.09
C GLU A 303 24.80 43.50 -31.90
N LYS A 304 25.55 42.46 -31.46
CA LYS A 304 26.50 42.57 -30.33
C LYS A 304 27.94 42.79 -30.81
N GLU A 305 28.16 42.74 -32.11
CA GLU A 305 29.50 42.83 -32.72
C GLU A 305 30.52 41.84 -32.14
N THR A 306 30.02 40.65 -31.68
CA THR A 306 30.83 39.67 -30.96
C THR A 306 30.91 38.34 -31.77
N TRP A 307 32.07 37.72 -31.68
CA TRP A 307 32.34 36.41 -32.23
C TRP A 307 32.22 35.34 -31.15
N TYR A 308 31.53 34.24 -31.46
CA TYR A 308 31.38 33.09 -30.54
C TYR A 308 32.02 31.85 -31.17
N ASP A 309 32.84 31.18 -30.39
CA ASP A 309 33.34 29.84 -30.75
C ASP A 309 32.19 28.83 -30.54
N LEU A 310 31.81 28.12 -31.59
CA LEU A 310 30.74 27.12 -31.58
C LEU A 310 31.33 25.71 -31.55
N LEU A 311 31.11 24.99 -30.48
CA LEU A 311 31.40 23.57 -30.37
C LEU A 311 30.09 22.76 -30.51
N CYS A 312 30.14 21.67 -31.29
CA CYS A 312 29.02 20.73 -31.43
C CYS A 312 29.48 19.34 -31.06
N LYS A 313 28.69 18.64 -30.21
CA LYS A 313 28.96 17.27 -29.81
C LYS A 313 27.67 16.45 -29.84
N GLU A 314 27.75 15.26 -30.45
CA GLU A 314 26.65 14.28 -30.39
C GLU A 314 26.55 13.69 -28.96
N ILE A 315 25.34 13.67 -28.42
CA ILE A 315 25.02 13.10 -27.10
C ILE A 315 23.78 12.19 -27.20
N ALA A 316 23.61 11.31 -26.21
CA ALA A 316 22.35 10.63 -25.98
C ALA A 316 21.46 11.53 -25.10
N TRP A 317 20.25 11.81 -25.57
CA TRP A 317 19.29 12.59 -24.82
C TRP A 317 18.55 11.71 -23.80
N VAL A 318 17.78 12.34 -22.89
CA VAL A 318 17.06 11.67 -21.77
C VAL A 318 16.12 10.56 -22.23
N ASP A 319 15.56 10.68 -23.44
CA ASP A 319 14.69 9.66 -24.04
C ASP A 319 15.44 8.58 -24.85
N GLY A 320 16.79 8.59 -24.77
CA GLY A 320 17.67 7.65 -25.46
C GLY A 320 17.89 7.98 -26.94
N LYS A 321 17.29 9.04 -27.47
CA LYS A 321 17.52 9.47 -28.85
C LYS A 321 18.83 10.25 -28.98
N LYS A 322 19.36 10.31 -30.18
CA LYS A 322 20.53 11.11 -30.51
C LYS A 322 20.16 12.59 -30.58
N ALA A 323 20.96 13.41 -29.93
CA ALA A 323 20.83 14.85 -29.90
C ALA A 323 22.20 15.50 -30.14
N ASN A 324 22.19 16.75 -30.58
CA ASN A 324 23.39 17.56 -30.74
C ASN A 324 23.43 18.61 -29.61
N LEU A 325 24.48 18.57 -28.83
CA LEU A 325 24.79 19.58 -27.83
C LEU A 325 25.68 20.64 -28.45
N TYR A 326 25.26 21.88 -28.35
CA TYR A 326 26.02 23.04 -28.85
C TYR A 326 26.41 23.93 -27.66
N SER A 327 27.64 24.41 -27.66
CA SER A 327 28.11 25.42 -26.71
C SER A 327 28.80 26.58 -27.45
N LEU A 328 28.40 27.80 -27.09
CA LEU A 328 28.95 29.04 -27.64
C LEU A 328 29.71 29.75 -26.53
N TYR A 329 30.97 30.03 -26.83
CA TYR A 329 31.91 30.76 -25.96
C TYR A 329 32.23 32.11 -26.60
N ASP A 330 32.27 33.19 -25.80
CA ASP A 330 32.73 34.50 -26.18
C ASP A 330 34.25 34.55 -26.20
#